data_1328d9a1dace6ec8557ac0d139170ee4
#
_entry.id   1328d9a1dace6ec8557ac0d139170ee4
#
_cell.length_a   1.000
_cell.length_b   1.000
_cell.length_c   1.000
_cell.angle_alpha   90.00
_cell.angle_beta   90.00
_cell.angle_gamma   90.00
#
_symmetry.space_group_name_H-M   'P 1'
#
loop_
_entity.id
_entity.type
_entity.pdbx_description
1 polymer ?
#
loop_
_entity_poly.entity_id
_entity_poly.type
_entity_poly.pdbx_seq_one_letter_code
_entity_poly.pdbx_strand_id
1 'polypeptide(L)'
;MHPATPSHAATANRRRGAACALLLCAALPAQAAIFTVNSEADVPDDAIGDGECHAELGLPGVCTLRAAIQEANASPGLDQIWLTAGQVYVLTRAGQDASAANGDLDIQDDVQVLFLASGVRPVVDANGLERAFEVHEGSATLVGFDLVGGEASLPGDHSGGAIAVNFDAGIVQLSLLRLHGNRANFGGALYNDGAQTTVSACEFFANTALDDFTDSGGAAIRNRGTLLVENSSVLENSGVDGLGAIAIESTPPFSGEPTLTLVNSTVARNVGFGVLSRDAATLVVRNATIAGNSTVGVRIAGAGGTFQMRNSVIARNGDEDCVISATATLNLDRYNMDSDDTCELSDGSSNYPGVDPWLTPPMRRGGFARVAWPLTHSPVIDQAHPVIGAIGCEEQDQDFNPRPVDFDGDGSARCDVGAIELDDDVVFHDPWERL
;
A
#
# COMPACT_ATOMS: atom_id res chain seq x y z
N MET A 1 -81.39 68.50 -12.45
CA MET A 1 -80.18 68.87 -13.18
C MET A 1 -79.11 67.85 -12.74
N HIS A 2 -78.89 66.94 -13.58
CA HIS A 2 -77.82 65.90 -13.36
C HIS A 2 -76.84 66.02 -14.51
N PRO A 3 -75.57 65.94 -14.26
CA PRO A 3 -74.60 65.55 -15.29
C PRO A 3 -74.21 64.10 -15.22
N ALA A 4 -74.00 63.57 -16.39
CA ALA A 4 -73.69 62.15 -16.72
C ALA A 4 -72.24 61.75 -16.29
N THR A 5 -72.11 60.50 -15.94
CA THR A 5 -70.86 59.80 -15.71
C THR A 5 -70.32 59.17 -17.02
N PRO A 6 -69.00 59.21 -17.30
CA PRO A 6 -68.47 58.48 -18.43
C PRO A 6 -67.98 57.05 -17.97
N SER A 7 -68.29 56.11 -18.88
CA SER A 7 -67.85 54.69 -18.74
C SER A 7 -66.38 54.50 -18.99
N HIS A 8 -65.70 53.77 -18.08
CA HIS A 8 -64.35 53.29 -18.29
C HIS A 8 -64.33 51.96 -19.04
N ALA A 9 -63.65 51.96 -20.18
CA ALA A 9 -63.33 50.74 -20.93
C ALA A 9 -62.15 49.99 -20.23
N ALA A 10 -62.38 48.70 -19.95
CA ALA A 10 -61.36 47.82 -19.41
C ALA A 10 -60.45 47.32 -20.52
N THR A 11 -59.19 47.69 -20.48
CA THR A 11 -58.10 47.14 -21.31
C THR A 11 -57.65 45.80 -20.76
N ALA A 12 -57.90 44.72 -21.50
CA ALA A 12 -57.42 43.38 -21.18
C ALA A 12 -55.90 43.29 -21.44
N ASN A 13 -55.14 43.15 -20.39
CA ASN A 13 -53.69 42.94 -20.43
C ASN A 13 -53.41 41.44 -20.64
N ARG A 14 -53.03 41.05 -21.85
CA ARG A 14 -52.54 39.69 -22.17
C ARG A 14 -51.16 39.52 -21.60
N ARG A 15 -51.04 38.82 -20.45
CA ARG A 15 -49.77 38.32 -19.95
C ARG A 15 -49.31 37.18 -20.87
N ARG A 16 -48.26 37.40 -21.65
CA ARG A 16 -47.48 36.33 -22.30
C ARG A 16 -46.74 35.57 -21.24
N GLY A 17 -47.21 34.36 -20.93
CA GLY A 17 -46.47 33.41 -20.12
C GLY A 17 -45.28 32.89 -20.92
N ALA A 18 -44.05 33.25 -20.50
CA ALA A 18 -42.87 32.58 -20.99
C ALA A 18 -42.80 31.18 -20.33
N ALA A 19 -43.05 30.16 -21.15
CA ALA A 19 -42.79 28.77 -20.75
C ALA A 19 -41.29 28.59 -20.70
N CYS A 20 -40.74 28.52 -19.49
CA CYS A 20 -39.35 28.09 -19.25
C CYS A 20 -39.35 26.57 -19.47
N ALA A 21 -38.84 26.11 -20.60
CA ALA A 21 -38.61 24.69 -20.85
C ALA A 21 -37.41 24.30 -19.93
N LEU A 22 -37.69 23.60 -18.84
CA LEU A 22 -36.63 22.86 -18.08
C LEU A 22 -36.14 21.75 -19.01
N LEU A 23 -34.97 21.93 -19.61
CA LEU A 23 -34.21 20.80 -20.12
C LEU A 23 -33.78 19.97 -18.89
N LEU A 24 -34.48 18.86 -18.62
CA LEU A 24 -33.93 17.79 -17.84
C LEU A 24 -32.76 17.23 -18.67
N CYS A 25 -31.52 17.62 -18.35
CA CYS A 25 -30.36 16.81 -18.66
C CYS A 25 -30.53 15.50 -17.89
N ALA A 26 -31.03 14.47 -18.58
CA ALA A 26 -30.89 13.10 -18.06
C ALA A 26 -29.39 12.84 -18.02
N ALA A 27 -28.79 12.82 -16.81
CA ALA A 27 -27.47 12.26 -16.61
C ALA A 27 -27.56 10.81 -17.07
N LEU A 28 -26.93 10.49 -18.18
CA LEU A 28 -26.69 9.09 -18.55
C LEU A 28 -25.93 8.45 -17.41
N PRO A 29 -26.24 7.22 -16.99
CA PRO A 29 -25.42 6.53 -16.01
C PRO A 29 -24.00 6.47 -16.57
N ALA A 30 -23.02 6.86 -15.76
CA ALA A 30 -21.61 6.67 -16.06
C ALA A 30 -21.42 5.18 -16.42
N GLN A 31 -20.90 4.92 -17.61
CA GLN A 31 -20.69 3.55 -18.07
C GLN A 31 -19.20 3.24 -17.97
N ALA A 32 -18.84 2.29 -17.11
CA ALA A 32 -17.48 1.80 -16.98
C ALA A 32 -16.92 1.40 -18.34
N ALA A 33 -15.79 1.96 -18.73
CA ALA A 33 -15.05 1.55 -19.92
C ALA A 33 -14.06 0.42 -19.59
N ILE A 34 -13.72 -0.37 -20.61
CA ILE A 34 -12.71 -1.44 -20.50
C ILE A 34 -11.71 -1.27 -21.62
N PHE A 35 -10.48 -0.97 -21.25
CA PHE A 35 -9.35 -0.82 -22.17
C PHE A 35 -8.41 -2.01 -22.04
N THR A 36 -8.00 -2.59 -23.17
CA THR A 36 -6.98 -3.64 -23.20
C THR A 36 -5.70 -3.08 -23.82
N VAL A 37 -4.67 -2.96 -22.99
CA VAL A 37 -3.37 -2.46 -23.43
C VAL A 37 -2.68 -3.52 -24.29
N ASN A 38 -2.40 -3.19 -25.54
CA ASN A 38 -1.84 -4.10 -26.53
C ASN A 38 -0.52 -3.60 -27.14
N SER A 39 0.03 -2.50 -26.64
CA SER A 39 1.29 -1.90 -27.10
C SER A 39 2.17 -1.51 -25.92
N GLU A 40 3.48 -1.78 -26.03
CA GLU A 40 4.50 -1.35 -25.04
C GLU A 40 4.96 0.10 -25.26
N ALA A 41 4.51 0.77 -26.33
CA ALA A 41 4.88 2.15 -26.58
C ALA A 41 4.33 3.10 -25.51
N ASP A 42 5.11 4.11 -25.15
CA ASP A 42 4.69 5.17 -24.22
C ASP A 42 4.23 6.41 -25.01
N VAL A 43 3.03 6.33 -25.57
CA VAL A 43 2.45 7.35 -26.45
C VAL A 43 1.07 7.73 -25.92
N PRO A 44 0.73 9.04 -25.86
CA PRO A 44 -0.56 9.50 -25.41
C PRO A 44 -1.70 9.09 -26.37
N ASP A 45 -2.92 9.27 -25.91
CA ASP A 45 -4.12 9.12 -26.74
C ASP A 45 -4.22 10.22 -27.79
N ASP A 46 -4.79 9.91 -28.97
CA ASP A 46 -4.93 10.85 -30.08
C ASP A 46 -6.18 11.74 -29.98
N ALA A 47 -7.17 11.35 -29.16
CA ALA A 47 -8.44 12.08 -29.01
C ALA A 47 -9.09 11.89 -27.64
N ILE A 48 -8.38 12.23 -26.54
CA ILE A 48 -8.81 12.03 -25.15
C ILE A 48 -10.28 12.37 -24.93
N GLY A 49 -11.03 11.41 -24.39
CA GLY A 49 -12.44 11.54 -24.02
C GLY A 49 -13.41 11.14 -25.12
N ASP A 50 -12.99 10.47 -26.17
CA ASP A 50 -13.86 9.90 -27.19
C ASP A 50 -14.36 8.46 -26.86
N GLY A 51 -13.80 7.88 -25.78
CA GLY A 51 -14.13 6.54 -25.27
C GLY A 51 -13.39 5.41 -25.96
N GLU A 52 -12.42 5.72 -26.82
CA GLU A 52 -11.61 4.75 -27.56
C GLU A 52 -10.11 4.94 -27.21
N CYS A 53 -9.44 3.90 -26.76
CA CYS A 53 -7.99 3.97 -26.48
C CYS A 53 -7.21 3.83 -27.79
N HIS A 54 -6.81 4.95 -28.37
CA HIS A 54 -6.05 5.04 -29.62
C HIS A 54 -4.79 5.90 -29.47
N ALA A 55 -3.63 5.27 -29.51
CA ALA A 55 -2.38 6.01 -29.39
C ALA A 55 -2.04 6.81 -30.66
N GLU A 56 -1.43 7.98 -30.50
CA GLU A 56 -0.93 8.87 -31.58
C GLU A 56 0.11 8.22 -32.54
N LEU A 57 0.02 6.93 -32.82
CA LEU A 57 0.90 6.20 -33.75
C LEU A 57 0.36 6.15 -35.17
N GLY A 58 -0.82 6.69 -35.41
CA GLY A 58 -1.48 6.66 -36.73
C GLY A 58 -1.92 5.27 -37.18
N LEU A 59 -1.99 4.31 -36.26
CA LEU A 59 -2.42 2.94 -36.50
C LEU A 59 -3.71 2.68 -35.68
N PRO A 60 -4.84 2.36 -36.31
CA PRO A 60 -6.09 2.12 -35.60
C PRO A 60 -5.98 0.90 -34.68
N GLY A 61 -6.56 1.01 -33.47
CA GLY A 61 -6.65 -0.08 -32.50
C GLY A 61 -5.36 -0.34 -31.72
N VAL A 62 -4.41 0.58 -31.71
CA VAL A 62 -3.22 0.52 -30.84
C VAL A 62 -3.53 1.25 -29.54
N CYS A 63 -3.61 0.53 -28.42
CA CYS A 63 -3.85 1.06 -27.10
C CYS A 63 -2.58 0.92 -26.26
N THR A 64 -2.00 2.03 -25.83
CA THR A 64 -0.86 2.09 -24.89
C THR A 64 -1.38 2.22 -23.45
N LEU A 65 -0.52 1.97 -22.47
CA LEU A 65 -0.89 2.16 -21.06
C LEU A 65 -1.21 3.63 -20.78
N ARG A 66 -0.42 4.56 -21.31
CA ARG A 66 -0.66 6.01 -21.14
C ARG A 66 -1.97 6.45 -21.77
N ALA A 67 -2.27 6.04 -23.00
CA ALA A 67 -3.53 6.35 -23.65
C ALA A 67 -4.72 5.81 -22.86
N ALA A 68 -4.63 4.58 -22.34
CA ALA A 68 -5.68 3.99 -21.51
C ALA A 68 -5.94 4.77 -20.21
N ILE A 69 -4.88 5.25 -19.54
CA ILE A 69 -5.01 6.10 -18.35
C ILE A 69 -5.67 7.43 -18.71
N GLN A 70 -5.30 8.06 -19.83
CA GLN A 70 -5.88 9.33 -20.27
C GLN A 70 -7.36 9.19 -20.61
N GLU A 71 -7.76 8.11 -21.28
CA GLU A 71 -9.18 7.83 -21.56
C GLU A 71 -9.97 7.52 -20.28
N ALA A 72 -9.41 6.74 -19.35
CA ALA A 72 -10.03 6.47 -18.07
C ALA A 72 -10.23 7.76 -17.25
N ASN A 73 -9.25 8.66 -17.22
CA ASN A 73 -9.38 9.95 -16.54
C ASN A 73 -10.47 10.85 -17.17
N ALA A 74 -10.78 10.68 -18.44
CA ALA A 74 -11.79 11.47 -19.16
C ALA A 74 -13.18 10.82 -19.13
N SER A 75 -13.27 9.54 -18.77
CA SER A 75 -14.50 8.75 -18.74
C SER A 75 -15.09 8.74 -17.33
N PRO A 76 -16.29 9.24 -17.08
CA PRO A 76 -16.84 9.21 -15.74
C PRO A 76 -17.18 7.79 -15.26
N GLY A 77 -16.69 7.39 -14.10
CA GLY A 77 -17.02 6.13 -13.43
C GLY A 77 -15.82 5.20 -13.28
N LEU A 78 -16.08 3.99 -12.80
CA LEU A 78 -15.00 3.04 -12.54
C LEU A 78 -14.56 2.33 -13.83
N ASP A 79 -13.43 2.71 -14.38
CA ASP A 79 -12.86 2.14 -15.60
C ASP A 79 -11.86 1.02 -15.33
N GLN A 80 -11.69 0.11 -16.30
CA GLN A 80 -10.77 -1.01 -16.19
C GLN A 80 -9.73 -0.98 -17.30
N ILE A 81 -8.46 -1.10 -16.92
CA ILE A 81 -7.33 -1.19 -17.84
C ILE A 81 -6.68 -2.56 -17.64
N TRP A 82 -6.71 -3.39 -18.68
CA TRP A 82 -6.16 -4.73 -18.65
C TRP A 82 -4.78 -4.77 -19.29
N LEU A 83 -3.78 -5.20 -18.50
CA LEU A 83 -2.41 -5.38 -18.96
C LEU A 83 -2.23 -6.74 -19.63
N THR A 84 -1.32 -6.81 -20.61
CA THR A 84 -1.00 -8.03 -21.36
C THR A 84 0.18 -8.77 -20.73
N ALA A 85 0.08 -10.09 -20.60
CA ALA A 85 1.11 -10.95 -20.02
C ALA A 85 2.46 -10.77 -20.69
N GLY A 86 3.53 -10.64 -19.89
CA GLY A 86 4.92 -10.58 -20.32
C GLY A 86 5.34 -9.30 -21.02
N GLN A 87 4.46 -8.32 -21.12
CA GLN A 87 4.81 -7.01 -21.69
C GLN A 87 5.60 -6.17 -20.67
N VAL A 88 6.45 -5.29 -21.19
CA VAL A 88 7.21 -4.32 -20.40
C VAL A 88 6.86 -2.92 -20.89
N TYR A 89 6.09 -2.20 -20.08
CA TYR A 89 5.65 -0.84 -20.37
C TYR A 89 6.69 0.14 -19.83
N VAL A 90 7.58 0.61 -20.70
CA VAL A 90 8.65 1.55 -20.32
C VAL A 90 8.17 2.97 -20.53
N LEU A 91 8.13 3.77 -19.45
CA LEU A 91 7.84 5.19 -19.54
C LEU A 91 9.05 5.92 -20.12
N THR A 92 8.83 6.71 -21.17
CA THR A 92 9.90 7.38 -21.94
C THR A 92 9.73 8.88 -22.06
N ARG A 93 8.58 9.40 -21.65
CA ARG A 93 8.24 10.81 -21.76
C ARG A 93 8.63 11.55 -20.48
N ALA A 94 9.71 12.31 -20.56
CA ALA A 94 10.16 13.14 -19.45
C ALA A 94 9.25 14.38 -19.27
N GLY A 95 9.11 14.84 -18.04
CA GLY A 95 8.34 16.02 -17.68
C GLY A 95 7.41 15.73 -16.51
N GLN A 96 6.79 16.77 -15.99
CA GLN A 96 5.81 16.67 -14.91
C GLN A 96 4.54 17.40 -15.35
N ASP A 97 3.43 16.70 -15.33
CA ASP A 97 2.11 17.31 -15.52
C ASP A 97 1.06 16.46 -14.76
N ALA A 98 -0.11 16.98 -14.57
CA ALA A 98 -1.18 16.23 -13.88
C ALA A 98 -2.17 15.60 -14.89
N SER A 99 -1.80 15.46 -16.16
CA SER A 99 -2.71 14.97 -17.21
C SER A 99 -2.29 13.62 -17.80
N ALA A 100 -1.28 12.99 -17.23
CA ALA A 100 -0.62 11.79 -17.76
C ALA A 100 -0.09 11.97 -19.21
N ALA A 101 0.19 13.20 -19.64
CA ALA A 101 0.75 13.44 -20.98
C ALA A 101 2.27 13.23 -20.98
N ASN A 102 2.95 13.50 -19.87
CA ASN A 102 4.39 13.33 -19.68
C ASN A 102 4.67 12.85 -18.26
N GLY A 103 5.88 12.36 -18.01
CA GLY A 103 6.27 11.87 -16.69
C GLY A 103 5.54 10.57 -16.33
N ASP A 104 5.06 10.51 -15.12
CA ASP A 104 4.30 9.40 -14.57
C ASP A 104 2.88 9.26 -15.17
N LEU A 105 2.17 8.28 -14.67
CA LEU A 105 0.78 8.00 -15.06
C LEU A 105 -0.14 8.56 -13.97
N ASP A 106 -0.67 9.76 -14.24
CA ASP A 106 -1.58 10.47 -13.34
C ASP A 106 -2.98 9.85 -13.34
N ILE A 107 -3.49 9.48 -12.17
CA ILE A 107 -4.84 8.96 -11.97
C ILE A 107 -5.68 10.07 -11.33
N GLN A 108 -6.77 10.47 -12.02
CA GLN A 108 -7.67 11.55 -11.63
C GLN A 108 -9.12 11.13 -11.44
N ASP A 109 -9.49 9.91 -11.86
CA ASP A 109 -10.83 9.32 -11.69
C ASP A 109 -10.71 7.87 -11.22
N ASP A 110 -11.85 7.24 -10.95
CA ASP A 110 -11.89 5.85 -10.46
C ASP A 110 -11.37 4.87 -11.52
N VAL A 111 -10.27 4.17 -11.25
CA VAL A 111 -9.65 3.24 -12.20
C VAL A 111 -9.13 1.95 -11.56
N GLN A 112 -9.20 0.88 -12.32
CA GLN A 112 -8.55 -0.40 -12.01
C GLN A 112 -7.53 -0.74 -13.09
N VAL A 113 -6.26 -0.90 -12.74
CA VAL A 113 -5.21 -1.43 -13.63
C VAL A 113 -4.92 -2.87 -13.22
N LEU A 114 -5.22 -3.80 -14.09
CA LEU A 114 -5.38 -5.20 -13.75
C LEU A 114 -4.53 -6.15 -14.61
N PHE A 115 -3.88 -7.10 -13.95
CA PHE A 115 -3.39 -8.33 -14.55
C PHE A 115 -3.74 -9.51 -13.63
N LEU A 116 -4.72 -10.31 -14.03
CA LEU A 116 -5.19 -11.47 -13.27
C LEU A 116 -5.03 -12.80 -14.02
N ALA A 117 -4.37 -12.77 -15.18
CA ALA A 117 -4.14 -13.98 -15.96
C ALA A 117 -2.94 -14.79 -15.43
N SER A 118 -2.89 -16.08 -15.78
CA SER A 118 -1.69 -16.89 -15.60
C SER A 118 -0.63 -16.50 -16.65
N GLY A 119 0.64 -16.60 -16.29
CA GLY A 119 1.74 -16.32 -17.21
C GLY A 119 2.81 -15.40 -16.61
N VAL A 120 3.64 -14.85 -17.46
CA VAL A 120 4.68 -13.90 -17.06
C VAL A 120 4.01 -12.58 -16.68
N ARG A 121 4.31 -12.07 -15.49
CA ARG A 121 3.77 -10.80 -15.00
C ARG A 121 4.20 -9.66 -15.91
N PRO A 122 3.32 -8.72 -16.23
CA PRO A 122 3.74 -7.49 -16.90
C PRO A 122 4.55 -6.61 -15.94
N VAL A 123 5.35 -5.75 -16.52
CA VAL A 123 6.19 -4.79 -15.78
C VAL A 123 5.85 -3.38 -16.24
N VAL A 124 5.67 -2.48 -15.32
CA VAL A 124 5.68 -1.03 -15.59
C VAL A 124 7.02 -0.49 -15.10
N ASP A 125 7.85 -0.03 -16.03
CA ASP A 125 9.19 0.50 -15.77
C ASP A 125 9.17 2.03 -15.95
N ALA A 126 9.30 2.74 -14.84
CA ALA A 126 9.37 4.20 -14.86
C ALA A 126 10.71 4.76 -15.40
N ASN A 127 11.68 3.88 -15.69
CA ASN A 127 12.91 4.20 -16.42
C ASN A 127 13.77 5.32 -15.81
N GLY A 128 13.67 5.54 -14.52
CA GLY A 128 14.41 6.58 -13.81
C GLY A 128 14.01 8.02 -14.16
N LEU A 129 12.89 8.22 -14.81
CA LEU A 129 12.41 9.55 -15.19
C LEU A 129 11.63 10.22 -14.08
N GLU A 130 10.78 9.45 -13.41
CA GLU A 130 9.93 9.86 -12.31
C GLU A 130 9.36 8.59 -11.62
N ARG A 131 8.23 8.69 -10.90
CA ARG A 131 7.47 7.50 -10.42
C ARG A 131 6.73 6.80 -11.59
N ALA A 132 6.09 5.69 -11.29
CA ALA A 132 5.24 5.02 -12.29
C ALA A 132 3.81 5.59 -12.27
N PHE A 133 3.22 5.78 -11.07
CA PHE A 133 1.85 6.27 -10.91
C PHE A 133 1.77 7.38 -9.85
N GLU A 134 0.92 8.38 -10.11
CA GLU A 134 0.46 9.33 -9.11
C GLU A 134 -1.06 9.33 -9.04
N VAL A 135 -1.63 9.10 -7.84
CA VAL A 135 -3.08 9.13 -7.62
C VAL A 135 -3.43 10.50 -7.02
N HIS A 136 -4.00 11.38 -7.83
CA HIS A 136 -4.41 12.73 -7.43
C HIS A 136 -5.77 12.75 -6.80
N GLU A 137 -6.77 12.18 -7.49
CA GLU A 137 -8.16 12.12 -7.11
C GLU A 137 -8.72 10.75 -7.50
N GLY A 138 -10.00 10.46 -7.16
CA GLY A 138 -10.60 9.17 -7.45
C GLY A 138 -10.01 8.01 -6.66
N SER A 139 -10.53 6.82 -6.89
CA SER A 139 -10.06 5.57 -6.27
C SER A 139 -9.23 4.76 -7.27
N ALA A 140 -8.12 4.21 -6.82
CA ALA A 140 -7.25 3.41 -7.67
C ALA A 140 -7.12 1.97 -7.16
N THR A 141 -7.25 0.99 -8.06
CA THR A 141 -6.97 -0.42 -7.76
C THR A 141 -5.90 -0.94 -8.72
N LEU A 142 -4.72 -1.27 -8.20
CA LEU A 142 -3.61 -1.78 -8.99
C LEU A 142 -3.35 -3.24 -8.61
N VAL A 143 -3.40 -4.17 -9.59
CA VAL A 143 -3.37 -5.60 -9.29
C VAL A 143 -2.48 -6.39 -10.27
N GLY A 144 -1.50 -7.12 -9.73
CA GLY A 144 -0.94 -8.27 -10.42
C GLY A 144 0.29 -8.03 -11.28
N PHE A 145 0.96 -6.89 -11.22
CA PHE A 145 2.14 -6.55 -12.04
C PHE A 145 3.32 -6.06 -11.20
N ASP A 146 4.46 -5.88 -11.83
CA ASP A 146 5.67 -5.39 -11.20
C ASP A 146 5.88 -3.89 -11.52
N LEU A 147 6.34 -3.11 -10.52
CA LEU A 147 6.64 -1.69 -10.62
C LEU A 147 8.13 -1.47 -10.32
N VAL A 148 8.86 -0.96 -11.30
CA VAL A 148 10.32 -0.86 -11.20
C VAL A 148 10.85 0.48 -11.72
N GLY A 149 12.08 0.80 -11.34
CA GLY A 149 12.85 1.87 -11.95
C GLY A 149 12.33 3.29 -11.70
N GLY A 150 11.42 3.47 -10.75
CA GLY A 150 10.95 4.80 -10.39
C GLY A 150 12.00 5.59 -9.62
N GLU A 151 12.13 6.90 -9.91
CA GLU A 151 13.06 7.80 -9.26
C GLU A 151 12.44 9.18 -9.04
N ALA A 152 11.77 9.38 -7.89
CA ALA A 152 11.21 10.66 -7.49
C ALA A 152 12.26 11.44 -6.69
N SER A 153 13.16 12.13 -7.39
CA SER A 153 14.27 12.91 -6.81
C SER A 153 14.36 14.34 -7.35
N LEU A 154 13.47 14.73 -8.25
CA LEU A 154 13.50 16.05 -8.91
C LEU A 154 13.06 17.16 -7.95
N PRO A 155 13.57 18.41 -8.11
CA PRO A 155 13.12 19.54 -7.30
C PRO A 155 11.60 19.76 -7.42
N GLY A 156 10.91 19.66 -6.27
CA GLY A 156 9.45 19.85 -6.20
C GLY A 156 8.68 18.53 -6.11
N ASP A 157 9.30 17.41 -6.44
CA ASP A 157 8.70 16.10 -6.34
C ASP A 157 9.70 15.04 -5.82
N HIS A 158 9.50 14.63 -4.59
CA HIS A 158 10.45 13.79 -3.85
C HIS A 158 9.81 12.54 -3.27
N SER A 159 8.56 12.22 -3.68
CA SER A 159 7.72 11.28 -2.95
C SER A 159 7.26 10.12 -3.83
N GLY A 160 7.34 8.89 -3.28
CA GLY A 160 6.80 7.70 -3.90
C GLY A 160 7.52 7.30 -5.19
N GLY A 161 8.68 6.63 -5.09
CA GLY A 161 9.44 6.27 -6.28
C GLY A 161 8.69 5.39 -7.28
N ALA A 162 7.76 4.53 -6.83
CA ALA A 162 6.86 3.81 -7.72
C ALA A 162 5.46 4.41 -7.75
N ILE A 163 4.92 4.74 -6.56
CA ILE A 163 3.54 5.24 -6.42
C ILE A 163 3.52 6.37 -5.40
N ALA A 164 2.92 7.51 -5.78
CA ALA A 164 2.45 8.53 -4.85
C ALA A 164 0.93 8.53 -4.77
N VAL A 165 0.41 8.64 -3.55
CA VAL A 165 -1.02 8.76 -3.27
C VAL A 165 -1.25 10.07 -2.56
N ASN A 166 -1.92 11.00 -3.21
CA ASN A 166 -2.14 12.34 -2.70
C ASN A 166 -3.26 12.38 -1.66
N PHE A 167 -3.33 13.49 -0.92
CA PHE A 167 -4.31 13.67 0.16
C PHE A 167 -5.78 13.59 -0.32
N ASP A 168 -6.05 14.09 -1.52
CA ASP A 168 -7.39 14.12 -2.10
C ASP A 168 -7.77 12.82 -2.83
N ALA A 169 -6.88 11.85 -2.88
CA ALA A 169 -7.18 10.53 -3.43
C ALA A 169 -8.28 9.82 -2.63
N GLY A 170 -9.09 9.04 -3.33
CA GLY A 170 -10.11 8.17 -2.74
C GLY A 170 -9.50 6.96 -2.03
N ILE A 171 -10.11 5.79 -2.21
CA ILE A 171 -9.59 4.54 -1.67
C ILE A 171 -8.57 3.94 -2.66
N VAL A 172 -7.35 3.68 -2.18
CA VAL A 172 -6.31 3.05 -2.99
C VAL A 172 -6.07 1.62 -2.54
N GLN A 173 -6.15 0.69 -3.50
CA GLN A 173 -5.93 -0.74 -3.27
C GLN A 173 -4.77 -1.26 -4.13
N LEU A 174 -3.73 -1.75 -3.49
CA LEU A 174 -2.56 -2.33 -4.11
C LEU A 174 -2.53 -3.83 -3.78
N SER A 175 -2.66 -4.69 -4.79
CA SER A 175 -2.74 -6.12 -4.54
C SER A 175 -1.85 -6.92 -5.50
N LEU A 176 -1.21 -7.97 -4.99
CA LEU A 176 -0.36 -8.84 -5.80
C LEU A 176 0.71 -8.07 -6.60
N LEU A 177 1.20 -6.95 -6.11
CA LEU A 177 2.24 -6.15 -6.74
C LEU A 177 3.63 -6.54 -6.22
N ARG A 178 4.64 -6.36 -7.07
CA ARG A 178 6.05 -6.31 -6.66
C ARG A 178 6.59 -4.93 -6.97
N LEU A 179 7.00 -4.22 -5.95
CA LEU A 179 7.57 -2.88 -6.07
C LEU A 179 9.05 -2.97 -5.71
N HIS A 180 9.94 -2.82 -6.70
CA HIS A 180 11.37 -3.01 -6.44
C HIS A 180 12.28 -2.12 -7.30
N GLY A 181 13.44 -1.79 -6.75
CA GLY A 181 14.41 -0.96 -7.44
C GLY A 181 13.94 0.48 -7.65
N ASN A 182 12.98 0.95 -6.85
CA ASN A 182 12.48 2.31 -6.91
C ASN A 182 13.18 3.19 -5.87
N ARG A 183 13.25 4.50 -6.11
CA ARG A 183 13.99 5.47 -5.30
C ARG A 183 13.21 6.76 -5.11
N ALA A 184 13.19 7.30 -3.91
CA ALA A 184 12.64 8.63 -3.61
C ALA A 184 13.22 9.14 -2.29
N ASN A 185 13.03 10.41 -1.96
CA ASN A 185 13.40 10.90 -0.63
C ASN A 185 12.37 10.45 0.41
N PHE A 186 11.10 10.34 0.00
CA PHE A 186 9.97 9.95 0.84
C PHE A 186 9.24 8.75 0.26
N GLY A 187 9.36 7.59 0.89
CA GLY A 187 8.76 6.36 0.40
C GLY A 187 9.40 5.89 -0.90
N GLY A 188 10.54 5.20 -0.83
CA GLY A 188 11.27 4.74 -2.01
C GLY A 188 10.43 4.01 -3.04
N ALA A 189 9.37 3.32 -2.59
CA ALA A 189 8.36 2.74 -3.47
C ALA A 189 7.00 3.40 -3.34
N LEU A 190 6.48 3.55 -2.11
CA LEU A 190 5.13 4.06 -1.87
C LEU A 190 5.15 5.25 -0.91
N TYR A 191 4.52 6.34 -1.32
CA TYR A 191 4.18 7.47 -0.47
C TYR A 191 2.67 7.64 -0.36
N ASN A 192 2.12 7.63 0.86
CA ASN A 192 0.71 7.87 1.13
C ASN A 192 0.56 9.18 1.91
N ASP A 193 0.03 10.23 1.28
CA ASP A 193 -0.11 11.58 1.83
C ASP A 193 -1.49 11.84 2.45
N GLY A 194 -2.02 10.90 3.22
CA GLY A 194 -3.26 11.11 3.97
C GLY A 194 -4.46 10.31 3.51
N ALA A 195 -4.40 9.66 2.35
CA ALA A 195 -5.47 8.80 1.85
C ALA A 195 -5.61 7.49 2.64
N GLN A 196 -6.72 6.78 2.39
CA GLN A 196 -6.91 5.41 2.86
C GLN A 196 -6.34 4.43 1.85
N THR A 197 -5.22 3.80 2.19
CA THR A 197 -4.52 2.85 1.32
C THR A 197 -4.49 1.45 1.93
N THR A 198 -4.78 0.44 1.11
CA THR A 198 -4.63 -0.98 1.46
C THR A 198 -3.60 -1.63 0.55
N VAL A 199 -2.65 -2.33 1.15
CA VAL A 199 -1.61 -3.12 0.49
C VAL A 199 -1.84 -4.57 0.88
N SER A 200 -2.17 -5.43 -0.07
CA SER A 200 -2.50 -6.84 0.18
C SER A 200 -1.70 -7.77 -0.74
N ALA A 201 -1.06 -8.79 -0.18
CA ALA A 201 -0.24 -9.74 -0.91
C ALA A 201 0.80 -9.08 -1.83
N CYS A 202 1.49 -8.05 -1.35
CA CYS A 202 2.51 -7.32 -2.09
C CYS A 202 3.93 -7.63 -1.56
N GLU A 203 4.93 -7.39 -2.40
CA GLU A 203 6.33 -7.49 -2.00
C GLU A 203 7.09 -6.20 -2.36
N PHE A 204 7.64 -5.53 -1.35
CA PHE A 204 8.47 -4.33 -1.48
C PHE A 204 9.93 -4.71 -1.21
N PHE A 205 10.79 -4.66 -2.21
CA PHE A 205 12.19 -5.06 -2.00
C PHE A 205 13.19 -4.24 -2.82
N ALA A 206 14.37 -4.07 -2.28
CA ALA A 206 15.44 -3.32 -2.95
C ALA A 206 15.02 -1.88 -3.37
N ASN A 207 14.11 -1.26 -2.61
CA ASN A 207 13.79 0.15 -2.78
C ASN A 207 14.67 1.00 -1.88
N THR A 208 14.83 2.28 -2.23
CA THR A 208 15.79 3.16 -1.57
C THR A 208 15.17 4.50 -1.20
N ALA A 209 15.31 4.91 0.07
CA ALA A 209 15.12 6.31 0.45
C ALA A 209 16.43 7.08 0.21
N LEU A 210 16.34 8.16 -0.56
CA LEU A 210 17.47 9.06 -0.83
C LEU A 210 17.64 10.04 0.33
N ASP A 211 18.89 10.36 0.66
CA ASP A 211 19.19 11.25 1.79
C ASP A 211 19.50 12.68 1.31
N ASP A 212 18.47 13.39 0.92
CA ASP A 212 18.63 14.80 0.59
C ASP A 212 17.95 15.76 1.59
N PHE A 213 17.18 15.23 2.58
CA PHE A 213 16.42 16.03 3.54
C PHE A 213 16.48 15.44 4.97
N THR A 214 16.49 16.33 5.96
CA THR A 214 16.53 15.98 7.38
C THR A 214 15.35 15.15 7.87
N ASP A 215 14.25 15.09 7.09
CA ASP A 215 13.01 14.37 7.40
C ASP A 215 12.72 13.21 6.42
N SER A 216 13.67 12.84 5.56
CA SER A 216 13.52 11.70 4.67
C SER A 216 13.24 10.41 5.45
N GLY A 217 12.56 9.45 4.83
CA GLY A 217 12.21 8.20 5.49
C GLY A 217 11.29 7.32 4.68
N GLY A 218 11.18 6.06 5.12
CA GLY A 218 10.45 5.05 4.42
C GLY A 218 11.18 4.55 3.19
N ALA A 219 12.22 3.70 3.40
CA ALA A 219 12.98 3.15 2.27
C ALA A 219 12.09 2.41 1.26
N ALA A 220 11.03 1.80 1.75
CA ALA A 220 9.97 1.22 0.93
C ALA A 220 8.71 2.09 0.98
N ILE A 221 8.22 2.40 2.20
CA ILE A 221 6.90 3.01 2.41
C ILE A 221 7.02 4.19 3.37
N ARG A 222 6.47 5.35 2.98
CA ARG A 222 6.16 6.43 3.90
C ARG A 222 4.66 6.67 3.96
N ASN A 223 4.13 6.74 5.18
CA ASN A 223 2.70 6.92 5.40
C ASN A 223 2.41 8.12 6.31
N ARG A 224 1.50 8.98 5.85
CA ARG A 224 0.93 10.11 6.59
C ARG A 224 -0.60 10.02 6.70
N GLY A 225 -1.19 8.95 6.19
CA GLY A 225 -2.61 8.65 6.19
C GLY A 225 -2.97 7.38 6.95
N THR A 226 -4.00 6.70 6.50
CA THR A 226 -4.41 5.40 7.00
C THR A 226 -3.92 4.31 6.05
N LEU A 227 -3.00 3.47 6.53
CA LEU A 227 -2.40 2.39 5.74
C LEU A 227 -2.62 1.04 6.42
N LEU A 228 -3.24 0.12 5.70
CA LEU A 228 -3.26 -1.30 6.02
C LEU A 228 -2.27 -2.04 5.12
N VAL A 229 -1.36 -2.79 5.72
CA VAL A 229 -0.46 -3.72 5.01
C VAL A 229 -0.74 -5.12 5.53
N GLU A 230 -1.26 -5.96 4.66
CA GLU A 230 -1.64 -7.33 5.02
C GLU A 230 -1.05 -8.35 4.05
N ASN A 231 -0.75 -9.54 4.54
CA ASN A 231 -0.23 -10.66 3.74
C ASN A 231 0.97 -10.26 2.85
N SER A 232 1.78 -9.32 3.31
CA SER A 232 2.77 -8.62 2.48
C SER A 232 4.17 -8.68 3.10
N SER A 233 5.18 -8.42 2.27
CA SER A 233 6.56 -8.39 2.73
C SER A 233 7.27 -7.09 2.34
N VAL A 234 8.06 -6.55 3.29
CA VAL A 234 8.92 -5.38 3.11
C VAL A 234 10.35 -5.80 3.44
N LEU A 235 11.15 -6.06 2.40
CA LEU A 235 12.41 -6.79 2.52
C LEU A 235 13.57 -6.08 1.82
N GLU A 236 14.75 -6.08 2.45
CA GLU A 236 15.99 -5.67 1.78
C GLU A 236 15.91 -4.26 1.16
N ASN A 237 15.11 -3.37 1.75
CA ASN A 237 15.06 -1.97 1.36
C ASN A 237 16.15 -1.19 2.13
N SER A 238 16.64 -0.09 1.55
CA SER A 238 17.75 0.66 2.14
C SER A 238 17.44 2.16 2.20
N GLY A 239 17.64 2.74 3.37
CA GLY A 239 17.66 4.18 3.57
C GLY A 239 19.06 4.63 3.95
N VAL A 240 19.42 5.87 3.66
CA VAL A 240 20.63 6.48 4.20
C VAL A 240 20.38 6.84 5.67
N ASP A 241 21.42 6.72 6.52
CA ASP A 241 21.41 7.10 7.94
C ASP A 241 20.32 6.48 8.85
N GLY A 242 19.95 5.22 8.62
CA GLY A 242 19.12 4.47 9.56
C GLY A 242 17.65 4.86 9.57
N LEU A 243 17.14 5.36 8.47
CA LEU A 243 15.71 5.58 8.29
C LEU A 243 14.97 4.23 8.15
N GLY A 244 13.69 4.18 8.57
CA GLY A 244 12.92 2.94 8.55
C GLY A 244 12.60 2.44 7.13
N ALA A 245 12.46 1.12 6.99
CA ALA A 245 11.89 0.56 5.77
C ALA A 245 10.45 1.06 5.57
N ILE A 246 9.68 1.11 6.67
CA ILE A 246 8.38 1.78 6.73
C ILE A 246 8.49 2.94 7.72
N ALA A 247 8.10 4.14 7.31
CA ALA A 247 8.00 5.30 8.18
C ALA A 247 6.55 5.81 8.24
N ILE A 248 6.07 6.06 9.46
CA ILE A 248 4.79 6.70 9.72
C ILE A 248 5.00 7.96 10.54
N GLU A 249 4.35 9.04 10.15
CA GLU A 249 4.66 10.34 10.71
C GLU A 249 3.45 11.28 10.70
N SER A 250 3.22 11.91 11.85
CA SER A 250 2.24 13.00 11.99
C SER A 250 2.94 14.33 11.77
N THR A 251 2.74 14.95 10.62
CA THR A 251 3.33 16.26 10.32
C THR A 251 2.26 17.30 10.02
N PRO A 252 2.30 18.50 10.65
CA PRO A 252 1.43 19.61 10.27
C PRO A 252 1.62 19.98 8.78
N PRO A 253 0.57 20.41 8.04
CA PRO A 253 -0.74 20.88 8.55
C PRO A 253 -1.82 19.79 8.68
N PHE A 254 -1.52 18.50 8.43
CA PHE A 254 -2.51 17.44 8.48
C PHE A 254 -2.94 17.18 9.92
N SER A 255 -4.25 17.26 10.18
CA SER A 255 -4.86 17.12 11.51
C SER A 255 -5.19 15.67 11.88
N GLY A 256 -4.86 14.71 11.01
CA GLY A 256 -5.07 13.27 11.26
C GLY A 256 -3.92 12.64 12.03
N GLU A 257 -4.21 11.63 12.84
CA GLU A 257 -3.20 10.75 13.41
C GLU A 257 -2.95 9.62 12.39
N PRO A 258 -1.81 9.59 11.68
CA PRO A 258 -1.55 8.55 10.71
C PRO A 258 -1.53 7.18 11.40
N THR A 259 -2.09 6.21 10.72
CA THR A 259 -2.16 4.84 11.24
C THR A 259 -1.52 3.88 10.26
N LEU A 260 -0.63 3.04 10.77
CA LEU A 260 -0.16 1.85 10.07
C LEU A 260 -0.67 0.62 10.81
N THR A 261 -1.35 -0.26 10.10
CA THR A 261 -1.70 -1.59 10.57
C THR A 261 -0.96 -2.63 9.74
N LEU A 262 -0.12 -3.42 10.39
CA LEU A 262 0.56 -4.59 9.82
C LEU A 262 -0.17 -5.85 10.28
N VAL A 263 -0.66 -6.64 9.33
CA VAL A 263 -1.34 -7.91 9.61
C VAL A 263 -0.71 -9.01 8.77
N ASN A 264 -0.43 -10.17 9.35
CA ASN A 264 0.14 -11.30 8.60
C ASN A 264 1.26 -10.87 7.65
N SER A 265 2.18 -10.05 8.11
CA SER A 265 3.18 -9.41 7.24
C SER A 265 4.60 -9.54 7.78
N THR A 266 5.56 -9.59 6.87
CA THR A 266 6.99 -9.71 7.21
C THR A 266 7.74 -8.43 6.86
N VAL A 267 8.43 -7.82 7.83
CA VAL A 267 9.33 -6.67 7.63
C VAL A 267 10.74 -7.09 8.04
N ALA A 268 11.60 -7.41 7.05
CA ALA A 268 12.86 -8.04 7.40
C ALA A 268 14.05 -7.65 6.52
N ARG A 269 15.25 -7.72 7.10
CA ARG A 269 16.55 -7.53 6.41
C ARG A 269 16.69 -6.17 5.74
N ASN A 270 15.96 -5.17 6.20
CA ASN A 270 16.12 -3.81 5.71
C ASN A 270 17.34 -3.14 6.34
N VAL A 271 17.98 -2.25 5.61
CA VAL A 271 19.05 -1.40 6.13
C VAL A 271 18.40 -0.23 6.88
N GLY A 272 18.72 -0.10 8.17
CA GLY A 272 18.06 0.84 9.08
C GLY A 272 17.00 0.17 9.95
N PHE A 273 15.97 0.92 10.34
CA PHE A 273 14.86 0.41 11.14
C PHE A 273 13.89 -0.43 10.30
N GLY A 274 13.26 -1.43 10.91
CA GLY A 274 12.12 -2.11 10.28
C GLY A 274 10.94 -1.15 10.13
N VAL A 275 10.43 -0.62 11.25
CA VAL A 275 9.36 0.37 11.30
C VAL A 275 9.76 1.55 12.16
N LEU A 276 9.61 2.75 11.63
CA LEU A 276 9.79 4.01 12.35
C LEU A 276 8.42 4.71 12.49
N SER A 277 7.97 4.89 13.72
CA SER A 277 6.77 5.68 14.05
C SER A 277 7.19 6.97 14.75
N ARG A 278 6.76 8.12 14.22
CA ARG A 278 7.09 9.45 14.76
C ARG A 278 5.85 10.18 15.25
N ASP A 279 6.04 10.93 16.34
CA ASP A 279 5.04 11.82 16.92
C ASP A 279 3.71 11.08 17.26
N ALA A 280 2.55 11.69 17.07
CA ALA A 280 1.26 11.13 17.41
C ALA A 280 0.74 10.03 16.45
N ALA A 281 1.64 9.33 15.75
CA ALA A 281 1.25 8.25 14.85
C ALA A 281 0.87 6.96 15.62
N THR A 282 -0.03 6.18 15.06
CA THR A 282 -0.46 4.88 15.60
C THR A 282 0.10 3.73 14.79
N LEU A 283 0.85 2.85 15.45
CA LEU A 283 1.34 1.58 14.90
C LEU A 283 0.57 0.41 15.52
N VAL A 284 -0.03 -0.42 14.68
CA VAL A 284 -0.70 -1.67 15.06
C VAL A 284 -0.02 -2.84 14.37
N VAL A 285 0.46 -3.82 15.13
CA VAL A 285 1.17 -5.01 14.63
C VAL A 285 0.43 -6.27 15.11
N ARG A 286 -0.11 -7.03 14.18
CA ARG A 286 -0.88 -8.25 14.47
C ARG A 286 -0.42 -9.41 13.61
N ASN A 287 -0.15 -10.55 14.23
CA ASN A 287 0.33 -11.74 13.51
C ASN A 287 1.43 -11.40 12.49
N ALA A 288 2.38 -10.56 12.87
CA ALA A 288 3.43 -10.07 11.98
C ALA A 288 4.82 -10.44 12.49
N THR A 289 5.79 -10.45 11.59
CA THR A 289 7.20 -10.74 11.90
C THR A 289 8.07 -9.58 11.45
N ILE A 290 8.77 -8.94 12.40
CA ILE A 290 9.72 -7.84 12.15
C ILE A 290 11.09 -8.32 12.58
N ALA A 291 11.97 -8.73 11.63
CA ALA A 291 13.16 -9.45 12.00
C ALA A 291 14.39 -9.14 11.15
N GLY A 292 15.56 -9.12 11.80
CA GLY A 292 16.85 -9.04 11.12
C GLY A 292 17.07 -7.72 10.35
N ASN A 293 16.40 -6.64 10.73
CA ASN A 293 16.71 -5.32 10.23
C ASN A 293 18.02 -4.82 10.82
N SER A 294 18.79 -3.99 10.11
CA SER A 294 20.20 -3.78 10.45
C SER A 294 20.44 -2.95 11.71
N THR A 295 19.44 -2.23 12.22
CA THR A 295 19.52 -1.45 13.47
C THR A 295 18.39 -1.83 14.43
N VAL A 296 17.24 -1.22 14.37
CA VAL A 296 16.12 -1.45 15.30
C VAL A 296 14.94 -2.08 14.56
N GLY A 297 14.25 -3.02 15.19
CA GLY A 297 13.02 -3.61 14.65
C GLY A 297 11.89 -2.58 14.57
N VAL A 298 11.49 -2.06 15.72
CA VAL A 298 10.45 -1.01 15.86
C VAL A 298 10.98 0.16 16.66
N ARG A 299 10.91 1.36 16.08
CA ARG A 299 11.24 2.60 16.78
C ARG A 299 10.00 3.49 16.88
N ILE A 300 9.59 3.77 18.12
CA ILE A 300 8.56 4.77 18.45
C ILE A 300 9.28 6.03 18.94
N ALA A 301 9.23 7.11 18.17
CA ALA A 301 9.95 8.35 18.42
C ALA A 301 8.99 9.53 18.58
N GLY A 302 9.41 10.58 19.32
CA GLY A 302 8.57 11.75 19.54
C GLY A 302 7.55 11.57 20.66
N ALA A 303 6.51 12.40 20.67
CA ALA A 303 5.52 12.46 21.72
C ALA A 303 4.13 11.99 21.23
N GLY A 304 3.41 11.24 22.08
CA GLY A 304 2.01 10.89 21.83
C GLY A 304 1.78 9.71 20.89
N GLY A 305 2.84 9.04 20.43
CA GLY A 305 2.70 7.84 19.59
C GLY A 305 2.00 6.69 20.32
N THR A 306 1.25 5.89 19.57
CA THR A 306 0.60 4.67 20.07
C THR A 306 1.20 3.44 19.41
N PHE A 307 1.59 2.46 20.22
CA PHE A 307 2.07 1.16 19.74
C PHE A 307 1.22 0.03 20.31
N GLN A 308 0.61 -0.73 19.40
CA GLN A 308 -0.21 -1.90 19.73
C GLN A 308 0.40 -3.14 19.08
N MET A 309 0.55 -4.22 19.84
CA MET A 309 1.13 -5.46 19.35
C MET A 309 0.40 -6.68 19.89
N ARG A 310 0.15 -7.68 19.03
CA ARG A 310 -0.47 -8.95 19.38
C ARG A 310 -0.02 -10.09 18.47
N ASN A 311 0.23 -11.27 19.03
CA ASN A 311 0.63 -12.48 18.32
C ASN A 311 1.78 -12.25 17.34
N SER A 312 2.72 -11.41 17.68
CA SER A 312 3.73 -10.93 16.73
C SER A 312 5.14 -11.15 17.26
N VAL A 313 6.09 -11.23 16.33
CA VAL A 313 7.52 -11.40 16.60
C VAL A 313 8.27 -10.16 16.19
N ILE A 314 9.08 -9.61 17.09
CA ILE A 314 10.13 -8.62 16.77
C ILE A 314 11.45 -9.22 17.22
N ALA A 315 12.37 -9.55 16.28
CA ALA A 315 13.51 -10.36 16.68
C ALA A 315 14.77 -10.18 15.83
N ARG A 316 15.92 -10.38 16.47
CA ARG A 316 17.24 -10.43 15.81
C ARG A 316 17.55 -9.17 15.00
N ASN A 317 17.05 -8.02 15.42
CA ASN A 317 17.39 -6.74 14.82
C ASN A 317 18.77 -6.28 15.33
N GLY A 318 19.46 -5.44 14.56
CA GLY A 318 20.90 -5.24 14.73
C GLY A 318 21.33 -4.64 16.07
N ASP A 319 20.64 -3.60 16.54
CA ASP A 319 20.95 -2.94 17.82
C ASP A 319 19.97 -3.37 18.91
N GLU A 320 18.68 -3.18 18.69
CA GLU A 320 17.59 -3.49 19.61
C GLU A 320 16.34 -3.92 18.82
N ASP A 321 15.53 -4.80 19.40
CA ASP A 321 14.26 -5.16 18.80
C ASP A 321 13.26 -3.99 18.85
N CYS A 322 13.24 -3.25 19.98
CA CYS A 322 12.41 -2.06 20.11
C CYS A 322 13.18 -0.89 20.78
N VAL A 323 12.91 0.32 20.29
CA VAL A 323 13.27 1.58 20.97
C VAL A 323 11.99 2.42 21.11
N ILE A 324 11.51 2.56 22.34
CA ILE A 324 10.20 3.12 22.64
C ILE A 324 10.34 4.43 23.41
N SER A 325 9.70 5.50 22.94
CA SER A 325 9.64 6.78 23.65
C SER A 325 8.88 6.63 24.97
N ALA A 326 9.41 7.20 26.04
CA ALA A 326 8.76 7.18 27.36
C ALA A 326 7.35 7.85 27.41
N THR A 327 6.97 8.59 26.36
CA THR A 327 5.65 9.22 26.24
C THR A 327 4.71 8.45 25.31
N ALA A 328 5.13 7.30 24.80
CA ALA A 328 4.29 6.47 23.97
C ALA A 328 3.20 5.77 24.78
N THR A 329 2.04 5.58 24.17
CA THR A 329 0.98 4.73 24.71
C THR A 329 1.20 3.31 24.22
N LEU A 330 1.42 2.38 25.16
CA LEU A 330 1.63 0.97 24.86
C LEU A 330 0.36 0.16 25.11
N ASN A 331 -0.02 -0.64 24.14
CA ASN A 331 -1.05 -1.66 24.26
C ASN A 331 -0.47 -2.98 23.73
N LEU A 332 0.43 -3.56 24.51
CA LEU A 332 1.14 -4.78 24.20
C LEU A 332 0.31 -5.95 24.75
N ASP A 333 -0.61 -6.43 23.91
CA ASP A 333 -1.44 -7.57 24.22
C ASP A 333 -0.60 -8.83 24.46
N ARG A 334 -1.26 -9.97 24.58
CA ARG A 334 -0.61 -11.24 24.88
C ARG A 334 -0.03 -11.90 23.64
N TYR A 335 0.84 -12.86 23.87
CA TYR A 335 1.41 -13.77 22.88
C TYR A 335 2.33 -13.03 21.88
N ASN A 336 3.11 -12.10 22.38
CA ASN A 336 4.17 -11.45 21.61
C ASN A 336 5.52 -12.01 22.01
N MET A 337 6.47 -11.94 21.09
CA MET A 337 7.85 -12.39 21.31
C MET A 337 8.82 -11.31 20.85
N ASP A 338 9.81 -11.00 21.69
CA ASP A 338 11.01 -10.26 21.32
C ASP A 338 12.26 -11.06 21.69
N SER A 339 13.37 -10.83 21.00
CA SER A 339 14.56 -11.66 21.20
C SER A 339 15.54 -11.10 22.21
N ASP A 340 15.42 -9.86 22.66
CA ASP A 340 16.37 -9.14 23.50
C ASP A 340 15.77 -8.41 24.72
N ASP A 341 14.47 -8.58 24.97
CA ASP A 341 13.71 -7.96 26.08
C ASP A 341 13.65 -6.42 26.03
N THR A 342 13.75 -5.82 24.84
CA THR A 342 13.71 -4.36 24.70
C THR A 342 12.31 -3.81 24.35
N CYS A 343 11.35 -4.68 23.98
CA CYS A 343 10.00 -4.26 23.61
C CYS A 343 9.04 -4.00 24.79
N GLU A 344 9.54 -4.02 26.02
CA GLU A 344 8.72 -3.82 27.25
C GLU A 344 7.57 -4.83 27.39
N LEU A 345 7.76 -6.06 26.90
CA LEU A 345 6.76 -7.12 27.04
C LEU A 345 6.67 -7.54 28.51
N SER A 346 5.46 -7.55 29.07
CA SER A 346 5.27 -7.90 30.48
C SER A 346 5.39 -9.41 30.72
N ASP A 347 6.22 -9.81 31.68
CA ASP A 347 6.25 -11.17 32.19
C ASP A 347 4.89 -11.63 32.73
N GLY A 348 4.51 -12.88 32.45
CA GLY A 348 3.30 -13.50 32.98
C GLY A 348 2.01 -13.19 32.23
N SER A 349 2.07 -12.43 31.14
CA SER A 349 0.92 -12.13 30.26
C SER A 349 0.83 -13.03 29.04
N SER A 350 1.52 -14.18 29.01
CA SER A 350 1.72 -15.06 27.84
C SER A 350 2.54 -14.39 26.72
N ASN A 351 3.37 -13.40 27.06
CA ASN A 351 4.39 -12.86 26.22
C ASN A 351 5.72 -13.62 26.46
N TYR A 352 6.66 -13.53 25.52
CA TYR A 352 7.91 -14.24 25.49
C TYR A 352 9.09 -13.25 25.34
N PRO A 353 9.41 -12.45 26.39
CA PRO A 353 10.53 -11.52 26.34
C PRO A 353 11.87 -12.25 26.34
N GLY A 354 12.82 -11.76 25.55
CA GLY A 354 14.18 -12.30 25.46
C GLY A 354 14.27 -13.71 24.85
N VAL A 355 13.29 -14.12 24.00
CA VAL A 355 13.24 -15.45 23.39
C VAL A 355 13.51 -15.37 21.90
N ASP A 356 14.58 -16.05 21.44
CA ASP A 356 14.90 -16.16 20.02
C ASP A 356 13.88 -17.04 19.28
N PRO A 357 13.18 -16.55 18.25
CA PRO A 357 12.13 -17.26 17.52
C PRO A 357 12.63 -18.32 16.51
N TRP A 358 13.93 -18.50 16.34
CA TRP A 358 14.52 -19.46 15.39
C TRP A 358 13.89 -19.41 14.00
N LEU A 359 14.01 -18.28 13.34
CA LEU A 359 13.46 -18.07 12.01
C LEU A 359 14.52 -18.30 10.91
N THR A 360 14.06 -18.73 9.73
CA THR A 360 14.89 -18.74 8.52
C THR A 360 15.09 -17.32 7.98
N PRO A 361 16.09 -17.08 7.13
CA PRO A 361 16.05 -15.92 6.24
C PRO A 361 14.80 -15.92 5.38
N PRO A 362 14.24 -14.73 5.01
CA PRO A 362 13.06 -14.68 4.15
C PRO A 362 13.23 -15.43 2.83
N MET A 363 12.32 -16.34 2.53
CA MET A 363 12.31 -17.14 1.31
C MET A 363 10.89 -17.46 0.85
N ARG A 364 10.72 -17.77 -0.45
CA ARG A 364 9.42 -18.23 -0.98
C ARG A 364 9.27 -19.73 -0.84
N ARG A 365 8.05 -20.15 -0.49
CA ARG A 365 7.64 -21.53 -0.44
C ARG A 365 6.20 -21.68 -0.92
N GLY A 366 5.96 -21.39 -2.18
CA GLY A 366 4.62 -21.47 -2.78
C GLY A 366 3.80 -20.20 -2.68
N GLY A 367 4.02 -19.35 -1.65
CA GLY A 367 3.35 -18.07 -1.49
C GLY A 367 3.81 -16.99 -2.47
N PHE A 368 3.09 -15.86 -2.48
CA PHE A 368 3.38 -14.74 -3.36
C PHE A 368 4.66 -13.99 -2.96
N ALA A 369 4.85 -13.73 -1.68
CA ALA A 369 5.96 -12.97 -1.13
C ALA A 369 6.99 -13.88 -0.44
N ARG A 370 8.19 -13.37 -0.18
CA ARG A 370 9.19 -14.04 0.67
C ARG A 370 8.84 -13.79 2.13
N VAL A 371 8.88 -14.83 2.95
CA VAL A 371 8.57 -14.79 4.39
C VAL A 371 9.65 -15.44 5.22
N ALA A 372 9.79 -15.03 6.48
CA ALA A 372 10.67 -15.67 7.45
C ALA A 372 9.91 -16.85 8.11
N TRP A 373 10.36 -18.07 7.84
CA TRP A 373 9.70 -19.29 8.31
C TRP A 373 10.22 -19.71 9.69
N PRO A 374 9.37 -20.17 10.60
CA PRO A 374 9.82 -20.86 11.80
C PRO A 374 10.59 -22.16 11.47
N LEU A 375 11.63 -22.47 12.21
CA LEU A 375 12.23 -23.79 12.19
C LEU A 375 11.36 -24.78 12.98
N THR A 376 11.47 -26.08 12.73
CA THR A 376 10.60 -27.14 13.30
C THR A 376 10.51 -27.18 14.84
N HIS A 377 11.48 -26.62 15.53
CA HIS A 377 11.50 -26.56 16.99
C HIS A 377 11.46 -25.10 17.49
N SER A 378 10.98 -24.21 16.65
CA SER A 378 10.85 -22.81 17.00
C SER A 378 9.92 -22.61 18.20
N PRO A 379 10.29 -21.75 19.15
CA PRO A 379 9.41 -21.44 20.29
C PRO A 379 8.20 -20.60 19.92
N VAL A 380 7.99 -20.26 18.63
CA VAL A 380 6.77 -19.57 18.18
C VAL A 380 5.61 -20.52 17.88
N ILE A 381 5.94 -21.83 17.69
CA ILE A 381 4.97 -22.84 17.26
C ILE A 381 3.95 -23.09 18.38
N ASP A 382 2.67 -23.08 18.02
CA ASP A 382 1.53 -23.30 18.92
C ASP A 382 1.52 -22.40 20.17
N GLN A 383 2.12 -21.21 20.10
CA GLN A 383 2.26 -20.30 21.25
C GLN A 383 1.43 -19.01 21.14
N ALA A 384 0.68 -18.77 20.07
CA ALA A 384 -0.16 -17.59 19.95
C ALA A 384 -1.51 -17.75 20.67
N HIS A 385 -2.39 -16.79 20.48
CA HIS A 385 -3.69 -16.76 21.13
C HIS A 385 -4.55 -17.96 20.71
N PRO A 386 -5.20 -18.69 21.65
CA PRO A 386 -5.94 -19.89 21.33
C PRO A 386 -7.30 -19.65 20.63
N VAL A 387 -7.68 -18.40 20.40
CA VAL A 387 -8.95 -18.02 19.76
C VAL A 387 -8.68 -17.36 18.44
N ILE A 388 -9.43 -17.74 17.43
CA ILE A 388 -9.42 -17.14 16.09
C ILE A 388 -10.33 -15.90 16.04
N GLY A 389 -9.96 -14.91 15.25
CA GLY A 389 -10.75 -13.72 14.97
C GLY A 389 -10.30 -12.46 15.71
N ALA A 390 -11.16 -11.48 15.81
CA ALA A 390 -10.84 -10.08 16.16
C ALA A 390 -10.03 -9.87 17.45
N ILE A 391 -10.14 -10.77 18.42
CA ILE A 391 -9.41 -10.69 19.70
C ILE A 391 -8.27 -11.70 19.81
N GLY A 392 -8.10 -12.55 18.82
CA GLY A 392 -7.14 -13.64 18.78
C GLY A 392 -6.20 -13.56 17.60
N CYS A 393 -5.92 -14.70 16.97
CA CYS A 393 -5.14 -14.73 15.74
C CYS A 393 -6.05 -14.63 14.50
N GLU A 394 -5.47 -14.20 13.39
CA GLU A 394 -6.15 -14.14 12.10
C GLU A 394 -6.49 -15.56 11.61
N GLU A 395 -7.51 -15.71 10.75
CA GLU A 395 -7.98 -17.00 10.25
C GLU A 395 -7.00 -17.68 9.28
N GLN A 396 -6.12 -16.89 8.68
CA GLN A 396 -5.09 -17.33 7.74
C GLN A 396 -3.76 -16.70 8.09
N ASP A 397 -2.67 -17.29 7.64
CA ASP A 397 -1.33 -16.74 7.73
C ASP A 397 -0.97 -15.84 6.53
N GLN A 398 0.27 -15.38 6.43
CA GLN A 398 0.74 -14.51 5.34
C GLN A 398 0.63 -15.17 3.96
N ASP A 399 0.78 -16.47 3.87
CA ASP A 399 0.70 -17.24 2.63
C ASP A 399 -0.71 -17.84 2.38
N PHE A 400 -1.72 -17.34 3.13
CA PHE A 400 -3.12 -17.77 3.07
C PHE A 400 -3.38 -19.21 3.52
N ASN A 401 -2.45 -19.81 4.28
CA ASN A 401 -2.70 -21.08 4.92
C ASN A 401 -3.66 -20.90 6.11
N PRO A 402 -4.54 -21.86 6.38
CA PRO A 402 -5.48 -21.76 7.49
C PRO A 402 -4.77 -21.85 8.85
N ARG A 403 -5.26 -21.10 9.84
CA ARG A 403 -4.90 -21.16 11.26
C ARG A 403 -6.07 -21.66 12.09
N PRO A 404 -5.83 -22.35 13.22
CA PRO A 404 -4.55 -22.87 13.71
C PRO A 404 -4.24 -24.28 13.13
N VAL A 405 -2.97 -24.66 13.19
CA VAL A 405 -2.50 -26.04 12.95
C VAL A 405 -1.88 -26.58 14.24
N ASP A 406 -2.18 -27.82 14.62
CA ASP A 406 -1.53 -28.53 15.73
C ASP A 406 -0.26 -29.19 15.19
N PHE A 407 0.83 -28.40 15.05
CA PHE A 407 2.07 -28.88 14.45
C PHE A 407 2.88 -29.77 15.40
N ASP A 408 2.85 -29.51 16.71
CA ASP A 408 3.60 -30.30 17.69
C ASP A 408 2.87 -31.59 18.09
N GLY A 409 1.63 -31.76 17.68
CA GLY A 409 0.83 -32.98 17.86
C GLY A 409 0.40 -33.24 19.30
N ASP A 410 0.35 -32.20 20.15
CA ASP A 410 -0.05 -32.31 21.55
C ASP A 410 -1.57 -32.43 21.76
N GLY A 411 -2.35 -32.25 20.70
CA GLY A 411 -3.80 -32.27 20.67
C GLY A 411 -4.47 -30.94 20.97
N SER A 412 -3.71 -29.85 20.97
CA SER A 412 -4.18 -28.49 21.29
C SER A 412 -3.76 -27.50 20.22
N ALA A 413 -4.44 -27.53 19.08
CA ALA A 413 -4.17 -26.58 17.99
C ALA A 413 -4.28 -25.14 18.46
N ARG A 414 -3.17 -24.40 18.31
CA ARG A 414 -3.06 -22.96 18.58
C ARG A 414 -2.30 -22.34 17.41
N CYS A 415 -2.52 -21.05 17.17
CA CYS A 415 -1.74 -20.40 16.11
C CYS A 415 -0.27 -20.23 16.51
N ASP A 416 0.57 -20.13 15.51
CA ASP A 416 1.96 -19.71 15.67
C ASP A 416 2.05 -18.20 15.93
N VAL A 417 3.04 -17.78 16.71
CA VAL A 417 3.35 -16.36 16.89
C VAL A 417 4.07 -15.84 15.65
N GLY A 418 3.59 -14.73 15.09
CA GLY A 418 4.17 -14.13 13.88
C GLY A 418 3.33 -14.31 12.61
N ALA A 419 3.96 -14.06 11.47
CA ALA A 419 3.27 -13.95 10.19
C ALA A 419 2.88 -15.30 9.57
N ILE A 420 3.54 -16.39 9.95
CA ILE A 420 3.42 -17.71 9.31
C ILE A 420 2.93 -18.74 10.31
N GLU A 421 2.10 -19.65 9.80
CA GLU A 421 1.68 -20.88 10.44
C GLU A 421 2.48 -22.06 9.86
N LEU A 422 3.13 -22.84 10.71
CA LEU A 422 3.85 -24.02 10.27
C LEU A 422 2.91 -25.21 10.16
N ASP A 423 2.98 -25.94 9.05
CA ASP A 423 2.20 -27.15 8.82
C ASP A 423 3.11 -28.33 8.40
N ASP A 424 2.57 -29.55 8.41
CA ASP A 424 3.31 -30.77 8.08
C ASP A 424 3.85 -30.81 6.65
N ASP A 425 3.25 -30.06 5.72
CA ASP A 425 3.68 -30.02 4.32
C ASP A 425 4.91 -29.12 4.15
N VAL A 426 5.27 -28.33 5.18
CA VAL A 426 6.29 -27.27 5.18
C VAL A 426 7.39 -27.56 6.20
N VAL A 427 7.86 -28.77 6.33
CA VAL A 427 8.91 -29.12 7.31
C VAL A 427 10.30 -28.62 6.86
N PHE A 428 10.86 -27.68 7.61
CA PHE A 428 12.29 -27.36 7.58
C PHE A 428 13.05 -28.23 8.57
N HIS A 429 13.77 -29.21 8.07
CA HIS A 429 14.81 -29.81 8.87
C HIS A 429 15.97 -28.81 9.02
N ASP A 430 16.36 -28.51 10.24
CA ASP A 430 17.60 -27.80 10.50
C ASP A 430 18.73 -28.51 9.76
N PRO A 431 19.49 -27.82 8.87
CA PRO A 431 20.62 -28.45 8.20
C PRO A 431 21.69 -28.97 9.17
N TRP A 432 21.62 -28.59 10.46
CA TRP A 432 22.54 -29.05 11.53
C TRP A 432 22.03 -30.26 12.32
N GLU A 433 20.76 -30.70 12.15
CA GLU A 433 20.26 -31.96 12.78
C GLU A 433 20.89 -33.23 12.20
N ARG A 434 21.72 -33.14 11.16
CA ARG A 434 22.38 -34.30 10.53
C ARG A 434 23.89 -34.41 10.84
N LEU A 435 24.42 -33.66 11.81
CA LEU A 435 25.74 -33.78 12.34
C LEU A 435 25.69 -34.15 13.82
#